data_90a87a1d51d71c9351b9918c324b7b53
#
_entry.id   90a87a1d51d71c9351b9918c324b7b53
#
_cell.length_a   1.000
_cell.length_b   1.000
_cell.length_c   1.000
_cell.angle_alpha   90.00
_cell.angle_beta   90.00
_cell.angle_gamma   90.00
#
_symmetry.space_group_name_H-M   'P 1'
#
loop_
_entity.id
_entity.type
_entity.pdbx_description
1 polymer ?
#
loop_
_entity_poly.entity_id
_entity_poly.type
_entity_poly.pdbx_seq_one_letter_code
_entity_poly.pdbx_strand_id
1 'polypeptide(L)'
;VYEQVARRSYDWLVSCSDELARGLGSRIGGEVHGHEGLIDAPPVEKEVEFKIDVFDQKNGTYRPLEEVSPVVRTLAHEQFDDFVKRVRVFIHPRHSRGCVELDDLSELLLEAAAGADSRSENQVAQGR
;
A
#
# COMPACT_ATOMS: atom_id res chain seq x y z
N VAL A 1 -4.77 -3.98 -3.24
CA VAL A 1 -4.06 -2.72 -3.60
C VAL A 1 -2.72 -2.60 -2.89
N TYR A 2 -2.68 -2.72 -1.55
CA TYR A 2 -1.43 -2.55 -0.78
C TYR A 2 -0.30 -3.49 -1.23
N GLU A 3 -0.58 -4.79 -1.38
CA GLU A 3 0.43 -5.78 -1.76
C GLU A 3 1.01 -5.56 -3.18
N GLN A 4 0.30 -4.85 -4.03
CA GLN A 4 0.74 -4.52 -5.39
C GLN A 4 1.63 -3.28 -5.45
N VAL A 5 1.51 -2.38 -4.46
CA VAL A 5 2.19 -1.09 -4.43
C VAL A 5 3.33 -1.05 -3.42
N ALA A 6 3.17 -1.76 -2.30
CA ALA A 6 4.19 -1.82 -1.25
C ALA A 6 5.46 -2.54 -1.69
N ARG A 7 6.59 -2.16 -1.12
CA ARG A 7 7.92 -2.76 -1.39
C ARG A 7 8.42 -2.59 -2.83
N ARG A 8 7.82 -1.70 -3.59
CA ARG A 8 8.29 -1.37 -4.94
C ARG A 8 9.45 -0.38 -4.90
N SER A 9 10.24 -0.37 -5.97
CA SER A 9 11.34 0.60 -6.10
C SER A 9 10.81 2.03 -6.25
N TYR A 10 11.67 3.00 -5.96
CA TYR A 10 11.33 4.40 -6.13
C TYR A 10 10.94 4.72 -7.60
N ASP A 11 11.72 4.22 -8.57
CA ASP A 11 11.44 4.44 -10.00
C ASP A 11 10.09 3.86 -10.43
N TRP A 12 9.73 2.71 -9.87
CA TRP A 12 8.41 2.12 -10.09
C TRP A 12 7.28 3.01 -9.51
N LEU A 13 7.48 3.54 -8.30
CA LEU A 13 6.50 4.43 -7.66
C LEU A 13 6.32 5.72 -8.45
N VAL A 14 7.40 6.28 -9.02
CA VAL A 14 7.32 7.43 -9.91
C VAL A 14 6.51 7.10 -11.16
N SER A 15 6.77 5.98 -11.81
CA SER A 15 6.02 5.52 -12.99
C SER A 15 4.54 5.29 -12.66
N CYS A 16 4.25 4.71 -11.50
CA CYS A 16 2.88 4.49 -11.03
C CYS A 16 2.16 5.82 -10.75
N SER A 17 2.86 6.81 -10.18
CA SER A 17 2.32 8.16 -9.96
C SER A 17 2.00 8.87 -11.26
N ASP A 18 2.83 8.71 -12.29
CA ASP A 18 2.57 9.27 -13.64
C ASP A 18 1.33 8.62 -14.27
N GLU A 19 1.18 7.30 -14.17
CA GLU A 19 -0.01 6.59 -14.67
C GLU A 19 -1.26 7.00 -13.90
N LEU A 20 -1.17 7.11 -12.57
CA LEU A 20 -2.27 7.57 -11.73
C LEU A 20 -2.69 8.99 -12.09
N ALA A 21 -1.74 9.90 -12.28
CA ALA A 21 -2.02 11.29 -12.69
C ALA A 21 -2.76 11.35 -14.03
N ARG A 22 -2.37 10.50 -14.98
CA ARG A 22 -3.04 10.39 -16.27
C ARG A 22 -4.46 9.88 -16.14
N GLY A 23 -4.69 8.84 -15.34
CA GLY A 23 -6.01 8.29 -15.04
C GLY A 23 -6.90 9.30 -14.33
N LEU A 24 -6.37 10.03 -13.35
CA LEU A 24 -7.07 11.11 -12.64
C LEU A 24 -7.47 12.23 -13.60
N GLY A 25 -6.56 12.68 -14.45
CA GLY A 25 -6.85 13.73 -15.45
C GLY A 25 -8.02 13.37 -16.34
N SER A 26 -8.11 12.10 -16.78
CA SER A 26 -9.23 11.60 -17.58
C SER A 26 -10.55 11.62 -16.81
N ARG A 27 -10.53 11.32 -15.52
CA ARG A 27 -11.75 11.26 -14.67
C ARG A 27 -12.27 12.63 -14.26
N ILE A 28 -11.38 13.55 -13.91
CA ILE A 28 -11.77 14.91 -13.47
C ILE A 28 -11.89 15.91 -14.63
N GLY A 29 -11.57 15.49 -15.87
CA GLY A 29 -11.67 16.35 -17.05
C GLY A 29 -10.62 17.47 -17.11
N GLY A 30 -9.41 17.24 -16.56
CA GLY A 30 -8.33 18.21 -16.52
C GLY A 30 -6.97 17.56 -16.66
N GLU A 31 -5.92 18.36 -16.74
CA GLU A 31 -4.54 17.89 -16.77
C GLU A 31 -3.99 17.76 -15.36
N VAL A 32 -3.52 16.56 -15.01
CA VAL A 32 -2.83 16.26 -13.76
C VAL A 32 -1.42 15.80 -14.10
N HIS A 33 -0.43 16.49 -13.58
CA HIS A 33 0.97 16.13 -13.79
C HIS A 33 1.43 15.07 -12.78
N GLY A 34 2.42 14.26 -13.16
CA GLY A 34 2.92 13.16 -12.31
C GLY A 34 3.39 13.60 -10.92
N HIS A 35 3.99 14.79 -10.81
CA HIS A 35 4.44 15.37 -9.53
C HIS A 35 3.30 15.95 -8.66
N GLU A 36 2.09 16.02 -9.19
CA GLU A 36 0.91 16.51 -8.45
C GLU A 36 0.13 15.38 -7.77
N GLY A 37 0.52 14.14 -8.02
CA GLY A 37 0.02 12.95 -7.34
C GLY A 37 1.18 12.17 -6.73
N LEU A 38 1.10 11.84 -5.46
CA LEU A 38 2.11 11.07 -4.74
C LEU A 38 1.47 9.84 -4.13
N ILE A 39 2.06 8.69 -4.38
CA ILE A 39 1.65 7.43 -3.78
C ILE A 39 2.61 7.09 -2.65
N ASP A 40 2.06 6.86 -1.47
CA ASP A 40 2.79 6.44 -0.29
C ASP A 40 2.24 5.08 0.19
N ALA A 41 3.07 4.07 0.09
CA ALA A 41 2.80 2.72 0.55
C ALA A 41 4.00 2.21 1.34
N PRO A 42 4.18 2.67 2.59
CA PRO A 42 5.34 2.29 3.38
C PRO A 42 5.38 0.79 3.58
N PRO A 43 6.55 0.15 3.40
CA PRO A 43 6.68 -1.27 3.68
C PRO A 43 6.47 -1.51 5.17
N VAL A 44 5.56 -2.42 5.49
CA VAL A 44 5.47 -2.94 6.86
C VAL A 44 6.56 -3.99 7.01
N GLU A 45 7.72 -3.56 7.53
CA GLU A 45 8.88 -4.44 7.67
C GLU A 45 8.76 -5.42 8.84
N LYS A 46 7.84 -5.15 9.75
CA LYS A 46 7.61 -6.00 10.92
C LYS A 46 6.11 -6.24 11.07
N GLU A 47 5.72 -7.46 10.81
CA GLU A 47 4.60 -8.01 11.57
C GLU A 47 4.92 -7.78 13.04
N VAL A 48 3.95 -7.33 13.82
CA VAL A 48 4.15 -7.20 15.25
C VAL A 48 4.29 -8.61 15.81
N GLU A 49 5.48 -9.14 15.73
CA GLU A 49 5.86 -10.33 16.46
C GLU A 49 5.97 -9.95 17.93
N PHE A 50 4.94 -10.22 18.69
CA PHE A 50 5.06 -10.20 20.14
C PHE A 50 5.92 -11.40 20.57
N LYS A 51 7.24 -11.23 20.55
CA LYS A 51 8.20 -12.21 21.06
C LYS A 51 8.21 -12.21 22.59
N ILE A 52 7.04 -12.37 23.17
CA ILE A 52 6.84 -12.46 24.62
C ILE A 52 6.38 -13.89 24.92
N ASP A 53 7.19 -14.60 25.67
CA ASP A 53 6.83 -15.91 26.18
C ASP A 53 6.17 -15.77 27.55
N VAL A 54 5.03 -16.39 27.72
CA VAL A 54 4.26 -16.42 28.95
C VAL A 54 4.31 -17.81 29.53
N PHE A 55 4.53 -17.89 30.85
CA PHE A 55 4.49 -19.17 31.56
C PHE A 55 3.06 -19.71 31.67
N ASP A 56 2.80 -20.81 31.00
CA ASP A 56 1.54 -21.53 31.09
C ASP A 56 1.55 -22.47 32.29
N GLN A 57 0.88 -22.06 33.36
CA GLN A 57 0.82 -22.84 34.62
C GLN A 57 0.18 -24.21 34.43
N LYS A 58 -0.74 -24.38 33.48
CA LYS A 58 -1.41 -25.67 33.25
C LYS A 58 -0.47 -26.72 32.66
N ASN A 59 0.41 -26.27 31.77
CA ASN A 59 1.33 -27.15 31.04
C ASN A 59 2.76 -27.09 31.59
N GLY A 60 3.06 -26.19 32.53
CA GLY A 60 4.37 -26.02 33.13
C GLY A 60 5.46 -25.57 32.15
N THR A 61 5.10 -24.92 31.04
CA THR A 61 6.01 -24.51 29.95
C THR A 61 5.79 -23.07 29.58
N TYR A 62 6.81 -22.44 28.99
CA TYR A 62 6.69 -21.14 28.34
C TYR A 62 6.10 -21.30 26.95
N ARG A 63 5.14 -20.44 26.61
CA ARG A 63 4.49 -20.41 25.30
C ARG A 63 4.40 -18.97 24.80
N PRO A 64 4.47 -18.75 23.46
CA PRO A 64 4.27 -17.43 22.87
C PRO A 64 2.94 -16.81 23.32
N LEU A 65 2.96 -15.51 23.61
CA LEU A 65 1.76 -14.78 24.06
C LEU A 65 0.59 -14.91 23.08
N GLU A 66 0.88 -14.95 21.79
CA GLU A 66 -0.13 -15.14 20.73
C GLU A 66 -0.87 -16.46 20.81
N GLU A 67 -0.21 -17.52 21.28
CA GLU A 67 -0.83 -18.83 21.46
C GLU A 67 -1.71 -18.89 22.71
N VAL A 68 -1.34 -18.13 23.73
CA VAL A 68 -2.02 -18.13 25.05
C VAL A 68 -3.19 -17.15 25.06
N SER A 69 -3.10 -16.05 24.31
CA SER A 69 -4.12 -15.00 24.29
C SER A 69 -4.76 -14.83 22.91
N PRO A 70 -6.02 -15.28 22.73
CA PRO A 70 -6.77 -15.04 21.48
C PRO A 70 -6.92 -13.56 21.16
N VAL A 71 -7.04 -12.70 22.18
CA VAL A 71 -7.16 -11.25 21.99
C VAL A 71 -5.89 -10.67 21.38
N VAL A 72 -4.73 -11.09 21.86
CA VAL A 72 -3.44 -10.62 21.30
C VAL A 72 -3.27 -11.10 19.87
N ARG A 73 -3.68 -12.33 19.56
CA ARG A 73 -3.66 -12.88 18.21
C ARG A 73 -4.53 -12.04 17.26
N THR A 74 -5.76 -11.75 17.64
CA THR A 74 -6.68 -10.92 16.84
C THR A 74 -6.14 -9.51 16.65
N LEU A 75 -5.61 -8.88 17.70
CA LEU A 75 -5.01 -7.55 17.61
C LEU A 75 -3.77 -7.52 16.69
N ALA A 76 -2.92 -8.55 16.77
CA ALA A 76 -1.70 -8.62 15.97
C ALA A 76 -1.97 -8.89 14.49
N HIS A 77 -2.89 -9.81 14.18
CA HIS A 77 -3.09 -10.29 12.81
C HIS A 77 -4.23 -9.58 12.06
N GLU A 78 -5.32 -9.21 12.74
CA GLU A 78 -6.49 -8.65 12.07
C GLU A 78 -6.52 -7.12 12.14
N GLN A 79 -6.39 -6.55 13.33
CA GLN A 79 -6.53 -5.11 13.47
C GLN A 79 -5.28 -4.34 13.06
N PHE A 80 -4.10 -4.87 13.33
CA PHE A 80 -2.85 -4.19 12.98
C PHE A 80 -2.67 -4.12 11.46
N ASP A 81 -2.93 -5.20 10.75
CA ASP A 81 -2.84 -5.24 9.28
C ASP A 81 -3.78 -4.23 8.63
N ASP A 82 -5.02 -4.12 9.11
CA ASP A 82 -6.01 -3.18 8.58
C ASP A 82 -5.62 -1.70 8.79
N PHE A 83 -4.89 -1.41 9.87
CA PHE A 83 -4.49 -0.03 10.18
C PHE A 83 -3.14 0.37 9.57
N VAL A 84 -2.24 -0.56 9.37
CA VAL A 84 -0.85 -0.30 8.95
C VAL A 84 -0.64 -0.53 7.47
N LYS A 85 -1.26 -1.54 6.88
CA LYS A 85 -1.19 -1.83 5.45
C LYS A 85 -2.11 -0.90 4.66
N ARG A 86 -1.75 0.37 4.59
CA ARG A 86 -2.51 1.39 3.86
C ARG A 86 -1.70 1.98 2.73
N VAL A 87 -2.35 2.18 1.61
CA VAL A 87 -1.86 3.04 0.54
C VAL A 87 -2.49 4.41 0.72
N ARG A 88 -1.66 5.44 0.73
CA ARG A 88 -2.08 6.84 0.79
C ARG A 88 -1.78 7.49 -0.55
N VAL A 89 -2.74 8.23 -1.07
CA VAL A 89 -2.58 9.03 -2.27
C VAL A 89 -2.72 10.49 -1.87
N PHE A 90 -1.68 11.27 -2.12
CA PHE A 90 -1.67 12.70 -1.91
C PHE A 90 -1.82 13.40 -3.24
N ILE A 91 -2.77 14.31 -3.33
CA ILE A 91 -3.07 15.06 -4.55
C ILE A 91 -2.87 16.55 -4.29
N HIS A 92 -2.30 17.25 -5.27
CA HIS A 92 -2.14 18.70 -5.19
C HIS A 92 -3.50 19.40 -4.94
N PRO A 93 -3.57 20.38 -4.02
CA PRO A 93 -4.83 21.00 -3.61
C PRO A 93 -5.69 21.55 -4.74
N ARG A 94 -5.09 21.96 -5.87
CA ARG A 94 -5.85 22.46 -7.03
C ARG A 94 -6.80 21.42 -7.63
N HIS A 95 -6.53 20.12 -7.41
CA HIS A 95 -7.36 19.01 -7.90
C HIS A 95 -8.28 18.40 -6.82
N SER A 96 -8.21 18.90 -5.59
CA SER A 96 -8.87 18.29 -4.44
C SER A 96 -10.38 18.10 -4.61
N ARG A 97 -11.06 19.09 -5.20
CA ARG A 97 -12.52 19.03 -5.40
C ARG A 97 -12.93 17.88 -6.33
N GLY A 98 -12.23 17.71 -7.46
CA GLY A 98 -12.53 16.62 -8.39
C GLY A 98 -12.18 15.24 -7.84
N CYS A 99 -11.17 15.14 -6.99
CA CYS A 99 -10.71 13.86 -6.45
C CYS A 99 -11.54 13.38 -5.24
N VAL A 100 -12.15 14.26 -4.46
CA VAL A 100 -13.00 13.88 -3.32
C VAL A 100 -14.26 13.12 -3.75
N GLU A 101 -14.73 13.35 -4.97
CA GLU A 101 -15.93 12.73 -5.53
C GLU A 101 -15.64 11.40 -6.25
N LEU A 102 -14.36 10.91 -6.25
CA LEU A 102 -13.98 9.67 -6.91
C LEU A 102 -14.25 8.47 -6.00
N ASP A 103 -15.26 7.70 -6.32
CA ASP A 103 -15.58 6.43 -5.65
C ASP A 103 -14.64 5.29 -6.11
N ASP A 104 -13.96 5.46 -7.25
CA ASP A 104 -13.16 4.44 -7.93
C ASP A 104 -11.64 4.62 -7.81
N LEU A 105 -11.17 5.36 -6.80
CA LEU A 105 -9.74 5.62 -6.61
C LEU A 105 -8.91 4.32 -6.48
N SER A 106 -9.47 3.30 -5.85
CA SER A 106 -8.79 2.00 -5.72
C SER A 106 -8.61 1.31 -7.07
N GLU A 107 -9.59 1.41 -7.95
CA GLU A 107 -9.52 0.86 -9.31
C GLU A 107 -8.49 1.60 -10.15
N LEU A 108 -8.51 2.94 -10.11
CA LEU A 108 -7.51 3.78 -10.77
C LEU A 108 -6.08 3.46 -10.31
N LEU A 109 -5.89 3.20 -9.02
CA LEU A 109 -4.59 2.85 -8.48
C LEU A 109 -4.12 1.47 -8.97
N LEU A 110 -5.03 0.50 -9.10
CA LEU A 110 -4.73 -0.81 -9.67
C LEU A 110 -4.36 -0.73 -11.16
N GLU A 111 -5.07 0.08 -11.93
CA GLU A 111 -4.77 0.35 -13.34
C GLU A 111 -3.39 1.02 -13.48
N ALA A 112 -3.09 2.01 -12.62
CA ALA A 112 -1.79 2.68 -12.61
C ALA A 112 -0.64 1.73 -12.26
N ALA A 113 -0.84 0.82 -11.32
CA ALA A 113 0.13 -0.21 -10.96
C ALA A 113 0.41 -1.15 -12.14
N ALA A 114 -0.62 -1.61 -12.83
CA ALA A 114 -0.48 -2.44 -14.02
C ALA A 114 0.27 -1.72 -15.15
N GLY A 115 0.00 -0.43 -15.36
CA GLY A 115 0.73 0.40 -16.32
C GLY A 115 2.21 0.58 -15.97
N ALA A 116 2.53 0.74 -14.70
CA ALA A 116 3.91 0.84 -14.21
C ALA A 116 4.68 -0.48 -14.39
N ASP A 117 4.04 -1.62 -14.14
CA ASP A 117 4.64 -2.94 -14.38
C ASP A 117 5.00 -3.14 -15.86
N SER A 118 4.10 -2.79 -16.77
CA SER A 118 4.33 -2.89 -18.22
C SER A 118 5.49 -2.02 -18.70
N ARG A 119 5.69 -0.84 -18.11
CA ARG A 119 6.83 0.03 -18.44
C ARG A 119 8.15 -0.54 -17.93
N SER A 120 8.16 -1.10 -16.73
CA SER A 120 9.36 -1.70 -16.16
C SER A 120 9.85 -2.88 -16.99
N GLU A 121 8.96 -3.72 -17.48
CA GLU A 121 9.27 -4.85 -18.35
C GLU A 121 9.87 -4.38 -19.69
N ASN A 122 9.32 -3.34 -20.30
CA ASN A 122 9.83 -2.79 -21.56
C ASN A 122 11.22 -2.14 -21.40
N GLN A 123 11.54 -1.53 -20.28
CA GLN A 123 12.87 -0.99 -20.01
C GLN A 123 13.92 -2.08 -19.86
N VAL A 124 13.59 -3.18 -19.21
CA VAL A 124 14.48 -4.34 -19.09
C VAL A 124 14.74 -5.00 -20.44
N ALA A 125 13.72 -5.07 -21.31
CA ALA A 125 13.86 -5.64 -22.66
C ALA A 125 14.72 -4.77 -23.60
N GLN A 126 14.76 -3.44 -23.41
CA GLN A 126 15.56 -2.51 -24.21
C GLN A 126 16.99 -2.34 -23.69
N GLY A 127 17.26 -2.69 -22.44
CA GLY A 127 18.58 -2.60 -21.79
C GLY A 127 19.50 -3.81 -22.06
N ARG A 128 19.10 -4.69 -22.92
CA ARG A 128 19.86 -5.82 -23.43
C ARG A 128 20.19 -5.59 -24.88
#